data_8fbc8712a3c7b5fa6e874476a65cd963
#
_entry.id   8fbc8712a3c7b5fa6e874476a65cd963
#
_cell.length_a   1.000
_cell.length_b   1.000
_cell.length_c   1.000
_cell.angle_alpha   90.00
_cell.angle_beta   90.00
_cell.angle_gamma   90.00
#
_symmetry.space_group_name_H-M   'P 1'
#
loop_
_entity.id
_entity.type
_entity.pdbx_description
1 polymer ?
#
loop_
_entity_poly.entity_id
_entity_poly.type
_entity_poly.pdbx_seq_one_letter_code
_entity_poly.pdbx_strand_id
1 'polypeptide(L)'
;MPVFGPPQVMFERGLGTQLWDTSGKRYLDFLCGIAVTSLGHSNPEVAAAIAHQAGTLLHVSNFFANPVATQTAMMVDKLVSGSFGGSSAGQVFFCNSGAEANEAAIKLARKFGGR
;
A
#
# COMPACT_ATOMS: atom_id res chain seq x y z
N MET A 1 -9.64 -21.55 6.81
CA MET A 1 -8.49 -22.47 6.68
C MET A 1 -7.36 -21.95 7.58
N PRO A 2 -6.86 -22.69 8.55
CA PRO A 2 -5.81 -22.23 9.45
C PRO A 2 -4.46 -22.29 8.73
N VAL A 3 -4.05 -21.14 8.16
CA VAL A 3 -2.74 -20.99 7.51
C VAL A 3 -1.66 -20.64 8.54
N PHE A 4 -2.06 -19.96 9.62
CA PHE A 4 -1.20 -19.60 10.75
C PHE A 4 -1.76 -20.20 12.03
N GLY A 5 -0.92 -20.32 13.07
CA GLY A 5 -1.38 -20.68 14.41
C GLY A 5 -2.38 -19.64 14.97
N PRO A 6 -3.09 -19.98 16.05
CA PRO A 6 -4.03 -19.03 16.67
C PRO A 6 -3.29 -17.79 17.16
N PRO A 7 -3.89 -16.59 16.99
CA PRO A 7 -3.30 -15.35 17.49
C PRO A 7 -3.07 -15.44 19.02
N GLN A 8 -1.86 -15.00 19.46
CA GLN A 8 -1.48 -15.02 20.87
C GLN A 8 -1.88 -13.72 21.60
N VAL A 9 -2.06 -12.63 20.86
CA VAL A 9 -2.36 -11.32 21.40
C VAL A 9 -3.42 -10.64 20.53
N MET A 10 -4.35 -9.94 21.17
CA MET A 10 -5.35 -9.11 20.48
C MET A 10 -5.02 -7.65 20.73
N PHE A 11 -4.57 -6.94 19.72
CA PHE A 11 -4.31 -5.50 19.78
C PHE A 11 -5.58 -4.72 19.46
N GLU A 12 -5.81 -3.62 20.19
CA GLU A 12 -6.95 -2.73 19.97
C GLU A 12 -6.55 -1.29 19.62
N ARG A 13 -5.31 -0.87 19.95
CA ARG A 13 -4.85 0.50 19.74
C ARG A 13 -3.38 0.54 19.36
N GLY A 14 -3.03 1.50 18.50
CA GLY A 14 -1.66 1.82 18.13
C GLY A 14 -1.40 3.31 18.08
N LEU A 15 -0.18 3.74 18.42
CA LEU A 15 0.27 5.13 18.30
C LEU A 15 1.79 5.15 18.05
N GLY A 16 2.20 5.72 16.93
CA GLY A 16 3.60 5.71 16.52
C GLY A 16 4.15 4.29 16.44
N THR A 17 5.16 3.97 17.23
CA THR A 17 5.79 2.65 17.30
C THR A 17 5.23 1.75 18.41
N GLN A 18 4.12 2.12 19.02
CA GLN A 18 3.56 1.42 20.17
C GLN A 18 2.20 0.81 19.85
N LEU A 19 1.95 -0.38 20.41
CA LEU A 19 0.68 -1.09 20.38
C LEU A 19 0.20 -1.37 21.80
N TRP A 20 -1.11 -1.45 21.98
CA TRP A 20 -1.75 -1.88 23.23
C TRP A 20 -2.73 -2.99 22.94
N ASP A 21 -2.69 -4.02 23.78
CA ASP A 21 -3.66 -5.11 23.71
C ASP A 21 -4.94 -4.75 24.50
N THR A 22 -5.92 -5.62 24.41
CA THR A 22 -7.22 -5.49 25.11
C THR A 22 -7.12 -5.47 26.62
N SER A 23 -5.99 -5.87 27.21
CA SER A 23 -5.72 -5.76 28.65
C SER A 23 -5.03 -4.44 29.04
N GLY A 24 -4.70 -3.59 28.05
CA GLY A 24 -3.98 -2.33 28.23
C GLY A 24 -2.46 -2.49 28.31
N LYS A 25 -1.93 -3.69 28.13
CA LYS A 25 -0.48 -3.90 28.09
C LYS A 25 0.12 -3.29 26.83
N ARG A 26 1.22 -2.58 27.01
CA ARG A 26 1.96 -1.88 25.95
C ARG A 26 3.09 -2.73 25.37
N TYR A 27 3.25 -2.64 24.05
CA TYR A 27 4.28 -3.31 23.28
C TYR A 27 4.98 -2.31 22.35
N LEU A 28 6.24 -2.58 22.03
CA LEU A 28 6.92 -1.92 20.91
C LEU A 28 6.69 -2.74 19.63
N ASP A 29 6.26 -2.06 18.58
CA ASP A 29 5.99 -2.69 17.29
C ASP A 29 7.22 -2.61 16.38
N PHE A 30 7.99 -3.69 16.30
CA PHE A 30 9.09 -3.84 15.36
C PHE A 30 8.68 -4.57 14.06
N LEU A 31 7.41 -5.00 13.97
CA LEU A 31 6.90 -5.70 12.79
C LEU A 31 6.20 -4.76 11.80
N CYS A 32 5.57 -3.71 12.31
CA CYS A 32 4.85 -2.69 11.51
C CYS A 32 3.84 -3.31 10.51
N GLY A 33 3.15 -4.39 10.89
CA GLY A 33 2.25 -5.10 9.97
C GLY A 33 2.96 -5.69 8.75
N ILE A 34 4.20 -6.15 8.90
CA ILE A 34 5.12 -6.57 7.83
C ILE A 34 5.42 -5.37 6.91
N ALA A 35 5.97 -4.29 7.54
CA ALA A 35 6.36 -3.02 6.90
C ALA A 35 5.21 -2.20 6.27
N VAL A 36 3.96 -2.47 6.62
CA VAL A 36 2.80 -1.71 6.11
C VAL A 36 2.69 -0.35 6.79
N THR A 37 2.87 -0.29 8.11
CA THR A 37 2.72 0.94 8.91
C THR A 37 4.06 1.65 9.14
N SER A 38 4.83 1.84 8.07
CA SER A 38 6.18 2.44 8.13
C SER A 38 6.21 3.88 8.68
N LEU A 39 5.10 4.60 8.59
CA LEU A 39 4.93 5.95 9.16
C LEU A 39 4.43 5.93 10.62
N GLY A 40 4.31 4.75 11.20
CA GLY A 40 3.75 4.56 12.54
C GLY A 40 2.23 4.43 12.55
N HIS A 41 1.72 3.88 13.65
CA HIS A 41 0.29 3.76 13.89
C HIS A 41 -0.35 5.13 14.15
N SER A 42 -1.57 5.31 13.66
CA SER A 42 -2.37 6.53 13.88
C SER A 42 -1.65 7.82 13.48
N ASN A 43 -0.85 7.77 12.39
CA ASN A 43 -0.20 8.97 11.86
C ASN A 43 -1.27 10.00 11.48
N PRO A 44 -1.24 11.23 12.06
CA PRO A 44 -2.31 12.21 11.88
C PRO A 44 -2.41 12.75 10.45
N GLU A 45 -1.30 12.86 9.74
CA GLU A 45 -1.30 13.34 8.34
C GLU A 45 -1.93 12.32 7.41
N VAL A 46 -1.60 11.04 7.58
CA VAL A 46 -2.21 9.94 6.82
C VAL A 46 -3.70 9.84 7.12
N ALA A 47 -4.09 9.89 8.39
CA ALA A 47 -5.48 9.83 8.80
C ALA A 47 -6.30 11.00 8.23
N ALA A 48 -5.77 12.22 8.27
CA ALA A 48 -6.42 13.40 7.70
C ALA A 48 -6.55 13.30 6.18
N ALA A 49 -5.50 12.84 5.47
CA ALA A 49 -5.53 12.67 4.02
C ALA A 49 -6.60 11.64 3.59
N ILE A 50 -6.68 10.51 4.30
CA ILE A 50 -7.70 9.48 4.05
C ILE A 50 -9.11 10.03 4.30
N ALA A 51 -9.33 10.71 5.41
CA ALA A 51 -10.63 11.28 5.76
C ALA A 51 -11.08 12.33 4.72
N HIS A 52 -10.16 13.21 4.31
CA HIS A 52 -10.43 14.20 3.27
C HIS A 52 -10.81 13.55 1.95
N GLN A 53 -10.01 12.59 1.49
CA GLN A 53 -10.26 11.94 0.19
C GLN A 53 -11.52 11.08 0.21
N ALA A 54 -11.80 10.37 1.30
CA ALA A 54 -13.02 9.58 1.44
C ALA A 54 -14.28 10.45 1.41
N GLY A 55 -14.20 11.68 1.94
CA GLY A 55 -15.28 12.68 1.87
C GLY A 55 -15.39 13.39 0.53
N THR A 56 -14.40 13.28 -0.36
CA THR A 56 -14.35 13.98 -1.65
C THR A 56 -14.73 13.05 -2.79
N LEU A 57 -14.01 11.94 -2.93
CA LEU A 57 -14.23 10.96 -4.00
C LEU A 57 -13.62 9.61 -3.59
N LEU A 58 -14.47 8.62 -3.36
CA LEU A 58 -14.02 7.31 -2.89
C LEU A 58 -13.59 6.40 -4.04
N HIS A 59 -14.39 6.30 -5.10
CA HIS A 59 -14.12 5.40 -6.23
C HIS A 59 -14.92 5.81 -7.48
N VAL A 60 -14.32 5.64 -8.67
CA VAL A 60 -14.98 5.95 -9.97
C VAL A 60 -14.78 4.87 -11.04
N SER A 61 -14.20 3.71 -10.73
CA SER A 61 -13.81 2.71 -11.73
C SER A 61 -12.65 3.18 -12.65
N ASN A 62 -11.97 2.21 -13.25
CA ASN A 62 -10.90 2.46 -14.23
C ASN A 62 -11.40 2.98 -15.58
N PHE A 63 -12.73 3.10 -15.76
CA PHE A 63 -13.28 3.78 -16.93
C PHE A 63 -13.08 5.30 -16.90
N PHE A 64 -12.78 5.86 -15.73
CA PHE A 64 -12.60 7.28 -15.52
C PHE A 64 -11.27 7.59 -14.84
N ALA A 65 -10.67 8.70 -15.21
CA ALA A 65 -9.49 9.20 -14.52
C ALA A 65 -9.89 9.93 -13.23
N ASN A 66 -9.01 9.90 -12.24
CA ASN A 66 -9.10 10.79 -11.08
C ASN A 66 -7.73 11.40 -10.76
N PRO A 67 -7.70 12.61 -10.19
CA PRO A 67 -6.44 13.33 -9.96
C PRO A 67 -5.47 12.59 -9.06
N VAL A 68 -5.96 11.94 -8.01
CA VAL A 68 -5.11 11.26 -7.02
C VAL A 68 -4.37 10.08 -7.64
N ALA A 69 -5.08 9.21 -8.37
CA ALA A 69 -4.46 8.08 -9.07
C ALA A 69 -3.43 8.56 -10.12
N THR A 70 -3.78 9.61 -10.88
CA THR A 70 -2.88 10.18 -11.89
C THR A 70 -1.61 10.75 -11.26
N GLN A 71 -1.72 11.55 -10.22
CA GLN A 71 -0.57 12.11 -9.50
C GLN A 71 0.29 11.02 -8.86
N THR A 72 -0.33 10.00 -8.26
CA THR A 72 0.39 8.87 -7.67
C THR A 72 1.17 8.11 -8.74
N ALA A 73 0.58 7.85 -9.90
CA ALA A 73 1.26 7.20 -11.02
C ALA A 73 2.49 8.00 -11.48
N MET A 74 2.35 9.32 -11.61
CA MET A 74 3.46 10.21 -11.99
C MET A 74 4.58 10.19 -10.94
N MET A 75 4.24 10.18 -9.65
CA MET A 75 5.23 10.10 -8.57
C MET A 75 5.98 8.77 -8.57
N VAL A 76 5.27 7.65 -8.73
CA VAL A 76 5.87 6.31 -8.80
C VAL A 76 6.78 6.21 -10.02
N ASP A 77 6.32 6.66 -11.19
CA ASP A 77 7.13 6.67 -12.41
C ASP A 77 8.43 7.46 -12.22
N LYS A 78 8.34 8.67 -11.66
CA LYS A 78 9.52 9.49 -11.36
C LYS A 78 10.52 8.80 -10.42
N LEU A 79 10.03 8.15 -9.37
CA LEU A 79 10.88 7.43 -8.41
C LEU A 79 11.58 6.25 -9.06
N VAL A 80 10.87 5.46 -9.86
CA VAL A 80 11.41 4.28 -10.55
C VAL A 80 12.39 4.71 -11.65
N SER A 81 12.01 5.65 -12.52
CA SER A 81 12.85 6.14 -13.62
C SER A 81 14.13 6.80 -13.09
N GLY A 82 14.05 7.58 -12.02
CA GLY A 82 15.21 8.18 -11.38
C GLY A 82 16.17 7.15 -10.77
N SER A 83 15.64 6.03 -10.26
CA SER A 83 16.47 4.96 -9.66
C SER A 83 17.22 4.13 -10.72
N PHE A 84 16.69 4.00 -11.93
CA PHE A 84 17.28 3.19 -12.99
C PHE A 84 18.00 4.01 -14.07
N GLY A 85 18.13 5.33 -13.89
CA GLY A 85 18.82 6.20 -14.87
C GLY A 85 18.12 6.30 -16.23
N GLY A 86 16.86 5.92 -16.31
CA GLY A 86 16.05 5.97 -17.52
C GLY A 86 15.44 7.34 -17.77
N SER A 87 15.39 7.78 -19.02
CA SER A 87 14.71 8.99 -19.46
C SER A 87 13.32 8.75 -20.06
N SER A 88 12.90 7.49 -20.13
CA SER A 88 11.59 7.10 -20.71
C SER A 88 10.52 7.08 -19.64
N ALA A 89 9.39 7.72 -19.92
CA ALA A 89 8.19 7.62 -19.09
C ALA A 89 7.69 6.16 -19.04
N GLY A 90 7.49 5.66 -17.83
CA GLY A 90 6.89 4.36 -17.59
C GLY A 90 5.37 4.43 -17.53
N GLN A 91 4.75 3.27 -17.29
CA GLN A 91 3.33 3.17 -17.02
C GLN A 91 3.11 2.43 -15.70
N VAL A 92 2.16 2.88 -14.92
CA VAL A 92 1.82 2.30 -13.61
C VAL A 92 0.49 1.57 -13.71
N PHE A 93 0.50 0.30 -13.33
CA PHE A 93 -0.70 -0.53 -13.20
C PHE A 93 -1.03 -0.70 -11.73
N PHE A 94 -2.15 -0.14 -11.28
CA PHE A 94 -2.66 -0.32 -9.93
C PHE A 94 -3.51 -1.58 -9.84
N CYS A 95 -3.31 -2.35 -8.78
CA CYS A 95 -4.04 -3.57 -8.47
C CYS A 95 -4.29 -3.68 -6.96
N ASN A 96 -5.03 -4.69 -6.51
CA ASN A 96 -5.50 -4.77 -5.13
C ASN A 96 -4.57 -5.61 -4.23
N SER A 97 -3.58 -6.30 -4.79
CA SER A 97 -2.71 -7.17 -4.02
C SER A 97 -1.38 -7.43 -4.72
N GLY A 98 -0.37 -7.84 -3.94
CA GLY A 98 0.90 -8.32 -4.49
C GLY A 98 0.75 -9.56 -5.38
N ALA A 99 -0.24 -10.42 -5.13
CA ALA A 99 -0.53 -11.57 -5.98
C ALA A 99 -0.98 -11.13 -7.38
N GLU A 100 -1.90 -10.17 -7.47
CA GLU A 100 -2.33 -9.59 -8.75
C GLU A 100 -1.20 -8.86 -9.47
N ALA A 101 -0.35 -8.14 -8.73
CA ALA A 101 0.82 -7.48 -9.31
C ALA A 101 1.80 -8.48 -9.92
N ASN A 102 2.11 -9.57 -9.22
CA ASN A 102 2.97 -10.64 -9.74
C ASN A 102 2.35 -11.35 -10.95
N GLU A 103 1.05 -11.65 -10.91
CA GLU A 103 0.35 -12.22 -12.07
C GLU A 103 0.44 -11.29 -13.30
N ALA A 104 0.20 -10.00 -13.12
CA ALA A 104 0.30 -9.02 -14.19
C ALA A 104 1.72 -8.96 -14.75
N ALA A 105 2.75 -8.95 -13.90
CA ALA A 105 4.15 -8.94 -14.31
C ALA A 105 4.53 -10.19 -15.11
N ILE A 106 4.13 -11.37 -14.65
CA ILE A 106 4.39 -12.64 -15.37
C ILE A 106 3.69 -12.66 -16.73
N LYS A 107 2.42 -12.25 -16.78
CA LYS A 107 1.66 -12.19 -18.04
C LYS A 107 2.27 -11.19 -19.02
N LEU A 108 2.69 -10.02 -18.53
CA LEU A 108 3.34 -9.00 -19.33
C LEU A 108 4.68 -9.50 -19.90
N ALA A 109 5.52 -10.08 -19.05
CA ALA A 109 6.81 -10.64 -19.46
C ALA A 109 6.65 -11.73 -20.53
N ARG A 110 5.69 -12.64 -20.36
CA ARG A 110 5.39 -13.68 -21.35
C ARG A 110 4.87 -13.11 -22.66
N LYS A 111 3.98 -12.14 -22.61
CA LYS A 111 3.45 -11.48 -23.80
C LYS A 111 4.54 -10.72 -24.56
N PHE A 112 5.42 -10.01 -23.86
CA PHE A 112 6.56 -9.30 -24.44
C PHE A 112 7.60 -10.27 -25.03
N GLY A 113 7.88 -11.38 -24.35
CA GLY A 113 8.82 -12.40 -24.80
C GLY A 113 8.29 -13.31 -25.91
N GLY A 114 7.05 -13.14 -26.38
CA GLY A 114 6.47 -13.93 -27.48
C GLY A 114 6.16 -15.39 -27.12
N ARG A 115 5.93 -15.69 -25.82
CA ARG A 115 5.64 -17.05 -25.31
C ARG A 115 4.26 -17.13 -24.67
#